data_1f734ba349ccdb2cbbc50840c913cbc7
#
_entry.id   1f734ba349ccdb2cbbc50840c913cbc7
#
_cell.length_a   1.000
_cell.length_b   1.000
_cell.length_c   1.000
_cell.angle_alpha   90.00
_cell.angle_beta   90.00
_cell.angle_gamma   90.00
#
_symmetry.space_group_name_H-M   'P 1'
#
loop_
_entity.id
_entity.type
_entity.pdbx_description
1 polymer ?
#
loop_
_entity_poly.entity_id
_entity_poly.type
_entity_poly.pdbx_seq_one_letter_code
_entity_poly.pdbx_strand_id
1 'polypeptide(L)'
;MSAYRRVLLKLSGESLGGPAGKGIDENWLAAYAEEIVAAVKNGLQVAIVIGGGNIFRGLQGVGKGFDRVNGDKMGMLATVINSLGLSMAIRSAGVEAEVFTATPMMPVARYYMRDDAVAVMERGGVALIAGGTGNPYFTTDSGAALRALEIGADALLKGTRVDGVYTADPEKDPSAVKYDELSFDKAIEDRLKVMDQTAFALCREGNMPIIVFDMNQKGNLTKLVKGEKVGTLVHV
;
A
#
# COMPACT_ATOMS: atom_id res chain seq x y z
N MET A 1 18.77 -7.27 -13.52
CA MET A 1 18.08 -8.06 -12.45
C MET A 1 17.31 -7.06 -11.59
N SER A 2 16.17 -7.45 -11.05
CA SER A 2 15.42 -6.60 -10.11
C SER A 2 16.26 -6.33 -8.86
N ALA A 3 16.20 -5.09 -8.32
CA ALA A 3 16.83 -4.75 -7.05
C ALA A 3 16.15 -5.46 -5.87
N TYR A 4 14.87 -5.81 -6.02
CA TYR A 4 14.04 -6.50 -5.04
C TYR A 4 13.46 -7.76 -5.67
N ARG A 5 13.33 -8.82 -4.89
CA ARG A 5 12.64 -10.06 -5.30
C ARG A 5 11.15 -9.97 -4.99
N ARG A 6 10.80 -9.54 -3.78
CA ARG A 6 9.42 -9.45 -3.28
C ARG A 6 9.18 -8.13 -2.59
N VAL A 7 8.08 -7.47 -2.92
CA VAL A 7 7.68 -6.23 -2.27
C VAL A 7 6.22 -6.27 -1.84
N LEU A 8 5.89 -5.47 -0.82
CA LEU A 8 4.52 -5.11 -0.54
C LEU A 8 4.28 -3.67 -1.00
N LEU A 9 3.38 -3.48 -1.94
CA LEU A 9 2.96 -2.17 -2.43
C LEU A 9 1.72 -1.71 -1.64
N LYS A 10 1.87 -0.64 -0.87
CA LYS A 10 0.76 0.00 -0.17
C LYS A 10 0.26 1.20 -0.99
N LEU A 11 -1.02 1.20 -1.29
CA LEU A 11 -1.69 2.26 -2.04
C LEU A 11 -2.72 2.99 -1.17
N SER A 12 -2.92 4.29 -1.41
CA SER A 12 -4.05 5.03 -0.86
C SER A 12 -5.32 4.70 -1.65
N GLY A 13 -6.43 4.44 -0.95
CA GLY A 13 -7.71 4.30 -1.64
C GLY A 13 -8.11 5.55 -2.42
N GLU A 14 -7.76 6.75 -1.93
CA GLU A 14 -8.04 8.01 -2.62
C GLU A 14 -7.39 8.08 -4.01
N SER A 15 -6.24 7.45 -4.17
CA SER A 15 -5.58 7.36 -5.47
C SER A 15 -6.42 6.61 -6.51
N LEU A 16 -7.26 5.65 -6.09
CA LEU A 16 -8.16 4.93 -7.00
C LEU A 16 -9.40 5.74 -7.39
N GLY A 17 -9.70 6.81 -6.66
CA GLY A 17 -10.80 7.73 -6.95
C GLY A 17 -10.43 8.83 -7.95
N GLY A 18 -9.26 8.75 -8.57
CA GLY A 18 -8.77 9.73 -9.52
C GLY A 18 -8.68 11.14 -8.93
N PRO A 19 -8.86 12.19 -9.75
CA PRO A 19 -8.78 13.59 -9.26
C PRO A 19 -9.81 13.94 -8.19
N ALA A 20 -10.95 13.24 -8.16
CA ALA A 20 -12.02 13.46 -7.17
C ALA A 20 -11.67 12.84 -5.81
N GLY A 21 -10.75 11.88 -5.74
CA GLY A 21 -10.35 11.16 -4.54
C GLY A 21 -11.48 10.35 -3.89
N LYS A 22 -12.59 10.11 -4.62
CA LYS A 22 -13.80 9.43 -4.13
C LYS A 22 -14.27 8.37 -5.14
N GLY A 23 -14.84 7.28 -4.61
CA GLY A 23 -15.30 6.17 -5.45
C GLY A 23 -14.11 5.45 -6.11
N ILE A 24 -14.38 4.82 -7.23
CA ILE A 24 -13.41 4.09 -8.05
C ILE A 24 -13.46 4.67 -9.46
N ASP A 25 -12.32 5.08 -9.98
CA ASP A 25 -12.15 5.54 -11.35
C ASP A 25 -11.50 4.44 -12.18
N GLU A 26 -12.18 3.98 -13.24
CA GLU A 26 -11.75 2.87 -14.08
C GLU A 26 -10.43 3.16 -14.81
N ASN A 27 -10.19 4.41 -15.21
CA ASN A 27 -8.96 4.79 -15.90
C ASN A 27 -7.74 4.73 -14.95
N TRP A 28 -7.92 5.16 -13.69
CA TRP A 28 -6.88 5.06 -12.67
C TRP A 28 -6.61 3.62 -12.26
N LEU A 29 -7.66 2.79 -12.15
CA LEU A 29 -7.48 1.35 -11.95
C LEU A 29 -6.66 0.71 -13.08
N ALA A 30 -6.98 1.03 -14.33
CA ALA A 30 -6.26 0.52 -15.49
C ALA A 30 -4.80 0.98 -15.50
N ALA A 31 -4.54 2.27 -15.23
CA ALA A 31 -3.17 2.80 -15.16
C ALA A 31 -2.33 2.12 -14.07
N TYR A 32 -2.90 1.92 -12.88
CA TYR A 32 -2.19 1.21 -11.80
C TYR A 32 -1.98 -0.26 -12.13
N ALA A 33 -2.96 -0.92 -12.75
CA ALA A 33 -2.81 -2.29 -13.18
C ALA A 33 -1.69 -2.44 -14.23
N GLU A 34 -1.55 -1.52 -15.19
CA GLU A 34 -0.46 -1.51 -16.17
C GLU A 34 0.93 -1.44 -15.49
N GLU A 35 1.12 -0.51 -14.53
CA GLU A 35 2.37 -0.37 -13.80
C GLU A 35 2.71 -1.63 -12.98
N ILE A 36 1.73 -2.20 -12.29
CA ILE A 36 1.90 -3.41 -11.48
C ILE A 36 2.23 -4.61 -12.38
N VAL A 37 1.49 -4.78 -13.47
CA VAL A 37 1.70 -5.85 -14.45
C VAL A 37 3.08 -5.75 -15.10
N ALA A 38 3.53 -4.52 -15.44
CA ALA A 38 4.87 -4.31 -15.96
C ALA A 38 5.95 -4.76 -14.94
N ALA A 39 5.78 -4.42 -13.66
CA ALA A 39 6.71 -4.84 -12.61
C ALA A 39 6.74 -6.37 -12.44
N VAL A 40 5.57 -7.03 -12.40
CA VAL A 40 5.46 -8.50 -12.28
C VAL A 40 6.07 -9.21 -13.49
N LYS A 41 5.82 -8.73 -14.71
CA LYS A 41 6.42 -9.27 -15.94
C LYS A 41 7.96 -9.13 -15.98
N ASN A 42 8.51 -8.20 -15.20
CA ASN A 42 9.96 -8.06 -14.98
C ASN A 42 10.48 -8.93 -13.82
N GLY A 43 9.67 -9.86 -13.29
CA GLY A 43 10.06 -10.84 -12.29
C GLY A 43 9.90 -10.40 -10.84
N LEU A 44 9.25 -9.25 -10.57
CA LEU A 44 8.96 -8.82 -9.21
C LEU A 44 7.76 -9.57 -8.64
N GLN A 45 7.89 -10.12 -7.44
CA GLN A 45 6.78 -10.65 -6.65
C GLN A 45 6.09 -9.51 -5.92
N VAL A 46 4.79 -9.30 -6.17
CA VAL A 46 4.05 -8.14 -5.66
C VAL A 46 2.86 -8.58 -4.80
N ALA A 47 2.87 -8.19 -3.52
CA ALA A 47 1.66 -8.12 -2.71
C ALA A 47 1.17 -6.67 -2.65
N ILE A 48 -0.15 -6.48 -2.53
CA ILE A 48 -0.76 -5.16 -2.51
C ILE A 48 -1.68 -5.02 -1.30
N VAL A 49 -1.57 -3.90 -0.60
CA VAL A 49 -2.52 -3.44 0.42
C VAL A 49 -3.07 -2.07 0.00
N ILE A 50 -4.40 -1.94 -0.04
CA ILE A 50 -5.05 -0.69 -0.47
C ILE A 50 -5.90 -0.14 0.66
N GLY A 51 -5.83 1.18 0.90
CA GLY A 51 -6.72 1.88 1.82
C GLY A 51 -8.16 1.96 1.32
N GLY A 52 -9.11 2.23 2.23
CA GLY A 52 -10.54 2.36 1.92
C GLY A 52 -11.08 3.79 1.92
N GLY A 53 -10.20 4.80 2.04
CA GLY A 53 -10.57 6.19 2.30
C GLY A 53 -11.38 6.89 1.20
N ASN A 54 -11.34 6.39 -0.03
CA ASN A 54 -12.17 6.86 -1.15
C ASN A 54 -13.64 6.44 -1.04
N ILE A 55 -13.92 5.37 -0.30
CA ILE A 55 -15.27 4.81 -0.09
C ILE A 55 -15.80 5.18 1.28
N PHE A 56 -15.02 4.94 2.34
CA PHE A 56 -15.42 5.22 3.71
C PHE A 56 -14.24 5.62 4.60
N ARG A 57 -14.40 6.68 5.39
CA ARG A 57 -13.45 7.14 6.40
C ARG A 57 -14.05 7.04 7.79
N GLY A 58 -13.69 5.97 8.53
CA GLY A 58 -14.24 5.68 9.87
C GLY A 58 -14.11 6.82 10.87
N LEU A 59 -12.96 7.50 10.91
CA LEU A 59 -12.72 8.62 11.82
C LEU A 59 -13.63 9.84 11.59
N GLN A 60 -14.12 10.07 10.35
CA GLN A 60 -15.02 11.17 10.05
C GLN A 60 -16.47 10.91 10.50
N GLY A 61 -16.80 9.65 10.80
CA GLY A 61 -18.11 9.25 11.35
C GLY A 61 -18.19 9.30 12.87
N VAL A 62 -17.05 9.32 13.57
CA VAL A 62 -16.99 9.42 15.03
C VAL A 62 -17.60 10.77 15.46
N GLY A 63 -18.58 10.73 16.35
CA GLY A 63 -19.37 11.91 16.77
C GLY A 63 -20.63 12.18 15.95
N LYS A 64 -20.88 11.41 14.85
CA LYS A 64 -22.09 11.47 14.02
C LYS A 64 -22.95 10.20 14.14
N GLY A 65 -22.89 9.52 15.30
CA GLY A 65 -23.64 8.28 15.54
C GLY A 65 -22.91 6.99 15.19
N PHE A 66 -21.68 7.06 14.67
CA PHE A 66 -20.84 5.89 14.44
C PHE A 66 -19.89 5.66 15.62
N ASP A 67 -19.87 4.47 16.16
CA ASP A 67 -18.80 4.06 17.06
C ASP A 67 -17.54 3.69 16.28
N ARG A 68 -16.39 3.82 16.92
CA ARG A 68 -15.08 3.62 16.30
C ARG A 68 -14.91 2.21 15.73
N VAL A 69 -15.36 1.19 16.47
CA VAL A 69 -15.18 -0.22 16.09
C VAL A 69 -15.92 -0.55 14.80
N ASN A 70 -17.20 -0.15 14.71
CA ASN A 70 -18.00 -0.36 13.51
C ASN A 70 -17.52 0.52 12.34
N GLY A 71 -17.09 1.75 12.61
CA GLY A 71 -16.45 2.60 11.60
C GLY A 71 -15.21 1.97 10.99
N ASP A 72 -14.34 1.39 11.81
CA ASP A 72 -13.14 0.69 11.33
C ASP A 72 -13.49 -0.57 10.52
N LYS A 73 -14.52 -1.34 10.92
CA LYS A 73 -15.02 -2.47 10.12
C LYS A 73 -15.53 -2.04 8.75
N MET A 74 -16.27 -0.94 8.67
CA MET A 74 -16.71 -0.37 7.38
C MET A 74 -15.49 0.05 6.52
N GLY A 75 -14.46 0.64 7.12
CA GLY A 75 -13.20 0.93 6.45
C GLY A 75 -12.50 -0.33 5.93
N MET A 76 -12.49 -1.41 6.69
CA MET A 76 -11.96 -2.71 6.25
C MET A 76 -12.73 -3.25 5.03
N LEU A 77 -14.07 -3.20 5.04
CA LEU A 77 -14.90 -3.60 3.90
C LEU A 77 -14.61 -2.74 2.66
N ALA A 78 -14.39 -1.45 2.84
CA ALA A 78 -14.00 -0.54 1.76
C ALA A 78 -12.68 -0.97 1.08
N THR A 79 -11.71 -1.49 1.86
CA THR A 79 -10.47 -2.03 1.29
C THR A 79 -10.73 -3.27 0.43
N VAL A 80 -11.71 -4.10 0.78
CA VAL A 80 -12.09 -5.29 0.00
C VAL A 80 -12.67 -4.87 -1.35
N ILE A 81 -13.56 -3.88 -1.37
CA ILE A 81 -14.14 -3.34 -2.62
C ILE A 81 -13.02 -2.84 -3.55
N ASN A 82 -12.09 -2.04 -3.04
CA ASN A 82 -10.95 -1.53 -3.81
C ASN A 82 -10.07 -2.67 -4.34
N SER A 83 -9.80 -3.67 -3.52
CA SER A 83 -8.98 -4.82 -3.91
C SER A 83 -9.64 -5.67 -5.00
N LEU A 84 -10.95 -5.87 -4.93
CA LEU A 84 -11.71 -6.54 -5.99
C LEU A 84 -11.62 -5.76 -7.31
N GLY A 85 -11.81 -4.43 -7.27
CA GLY A 85 -11.69 -3.57 -8.44
C GLY A 85 -10.31 -3.67 -9.09
N LEU A 86 -9.23 -3.48 -8.30
CA LEU A 86 -7.87 -3.55 -8.84
C LEU A 86 -7.51 -4.96 -9.31
N SER A 87 -7.98 -6.02 -8.64
CA SER A 87 -7.74 -7.40 -9.09
C SER A 87 -8.35 -7.69 -10.45
N MET A 88 -9.54 -7.15 -10.75
CA MET A 88 -10.16 -7.26 -12.07
C MET A 88 -9.33 -6.55 -13.15
N ALA A 89 -8.85 -5.34 -12.87
CA ALA A 89 -8.02 -4.58 -13.80
C ALA A 89 -6.68 -5.31 -14.09
N ILE A 90 -6.02 -5.86 -13.06
CA ILE A 90 -4.78 -6.64 -13.21
C ILE A 90 -5.02 -7.90 -14.05
N ARG A 91 -6.12 -8.63 -13.80
CA ARG A 91 -6.48 -9.82 -14.60
C ARG A 91 -6.78 -9.45 -16.05
N SER A 92 -7.47 -8.34 -16.28
CA SER A 92 -7.72 -7.84 -17.65
C SER A 92 -6.43 -7.46 -18.37
N ALA A 93 -5.39 -7.06 -17.66
CA ALA A 93 -4.05 -6.78 -18.20
C ALA A 93 -3.16 -8.04 -18.34
N GLY A 94 -3.72 -9.24 -18.09
CA GLY A 94 -3.10 -10.53 -18.39
C GLY A 94 -2.19 -11.09 -17.31
N VAL A 95 -2.37 -10.71 -16.05
CA VAL A 95 -1.68 -11.30 -14.89
C VAL A 95 -2.71 -11.84 -13.89
N GLU A 96 -2.43 -13.00 -13.32
CA GLU A 96 -3.25 -13.56 -12.24
C GLU A 96 -3.27 -12.59 -11.04
N ALA A 97 -4.44 -12.40 -10.43
CA ALA A 97 -4.58 -11.59 -9.23
C ALA A 97 -5.61 -12.22 -8.30
N GLU A 98 -5.24 -12.45 -7.06
CA GLU A 98 -6.10 -13.06 -6.04
C GLU A 98 -6.28 -12.12 -4.84
N VAL A 99 -7.52 -12.03 -4.36
CA VAL A 99 -7.87 -11.19 -3.21
C VAL A 99 -7.98 -12.07 -1.97
N PHE A 100 -7.23 -11.68 -0.96
CA PHE A 100 -7.25 -12.25 0.39
C PHE A 100 -7.84 -11.24 1.38
N THR A 101 -8.54 -11.73 2.39
CA THR A 101 -9.12 -10.89 3.44
C THR A 101 -8.71 -11.36 4.83
N ALA A 102 -8.44 -10.41 5.73
CA ALA A 102 -8.07 -10.68 7.11
C ALA A 102 -9.20 -11.32 7.94
N THR A 103 -10.43 -11.27 7.45
CA THR A 103 -11.61 -11.94 8.04
C THR A 103 -12.26 -12.86 7.01
N PRO A 104 -12.83 -14.02 7.41
CA PRO A 104 -13.48 -14.93 6.46
C PRO A 104 -14.62 -14.24 5.69
N MET A 105 -14.56 -14.28 4.36
CA MET A 105 -15.55 -13.65 3.46
C MET A 105 -15.88 -14.53 2.23
N MET A 106 -15.72 -15.85 2.34
CA MET A 106 -16.08 -16.75 1.24
C MET A 106 -17.58 -16.61 0.89
N PRO A 107 -17.94 -16.59 -0.39
CA PRO A 107 -17.08 -16.76 -1.58
C PRO A 107 -16.52 -15.46 -2.20
N VAL A 108 -16.60 -14.31 -1.50
CA VAL A 108 -16.17 -13.00 -2.03
C VAL A 108 -14.65 -12.92 -2.23
N ALA A 109 -13.91 -13.42 -1.24
CA ALA A 109 -12.45 -13.46 -1.27
C ALA A 109 -11.94 -14.57 -0.35
N ARG A 110 -10.69 -15.02 -0.57
CA ARG A 110 -10.09 -16.06 0.29
C ARG A 110 -9.73 -15.50 1.66
N TYR A 111 -9.83 -16.34 2.68
CA TYR A 111 -9.25 -16.01 3.98
C TYR A 111 -7.72 -15.95 3.85
N TYR A 112 -7.12 -14.93 4.42
CA TYR A 112 -5.67 -14.73 4.32
C TYR A 112 -4.90 -15.79 5.08
N MET A 113 -4.13 -16.55 4.34
CA MET A 113 -3.06 -17.41 4.83
C MET A 113 -1.78 -16.97 4.14
N ARG A 114 -0.73 -16.73 4.93
CA ARG A 114 0.56 -16.24 4.43
C ARG A 114 1.08 -17.08 3.26
N ASP A 115 1.07 -18.40 3.41
CA ASP A 115 1.65 -19.31 2.42
C ASP A 115 0.85 -19.34 1.11
N ASP A 116 -0.46 -19.16 1.16
CA ASP A 116 -1.30 -19.03 -0.03
C ASP A 116 -0.99 -17.73 -0.80
N ALA A 117 -0.84 -16.61 -0.09
CA ALA A 117 -0.47 -15.34 -0.71
C ALA A 117 0.94 -15.41 -1.34
N VAL A 118 1.89 -16.04 -0.66
CA VAL A 118 3.25 -16.27 -1.18
C VAL A 118 3.21 -17.15 -2.42
N ALA A 119 2.44 -18.23 -2.43
CA ALA A 119 2.31 -19.14 -3.57
C ALA A 119 1.74 -18.44 -4.82
N VAL A 120 0.79 -17.48 -4.64
CA VAL A 120 0.30 -16.64 -5.75
C VAL A 120 1.42 -15.83 -6.36
N MET A 121 2.23 -15.15 -5.53
CA MET A 121 3.33 -14.33 -6.02
C MET A 121 4.45 -15.15 -6.68
N GLU A 122 4.76 -16.33 -6.15
CA GLU A 122 5.83 -17.21 -6.65
C GLU A 122 5.52 -17.77 -8.05
N ARG A 123 4.24 -17.94 -8.39
CA ARG A 123 3.84 -18.33 -9.75
C ARG A 123 3.60 -17.14 -10.70
N GLY A 124 3.99 -15.92 -10.29
CA GLY A 124 3.90 -14.72 -11.12
C GLY A 124 2.53 -14.02 -11.06
N GLY A 125 1.72 -14.34 -10.06
CA GLY A 125 0.48 -13.62 -9.76
C GLY A 125 0.69 -12.47 -8.79
N VAL A 126 -0.38 -11.71 -8.54
CA VAL A 126 -0.45 -10.60 -7.57
C VAL A 126 -1.36 -10.98 -6.41
N ALA A 127 -0.89 -10.86 -5.18
CA ALA A 127 -1.68 -11.08 -3.98
C ALA A 127 -2.21 -9.72 -3.44
N LEU A 128 -3.52 -9.49 -3.49
CA LEU A 128 -4.14 -8.32 -2.87
C LEU A 128 -4.65 -8.68 -1.48
N ILE A 129 -4.13 -8.04 -0.44
CA ILE A 129 -4.44 -8.36 0.96
C ILE A 129 -5.30 -7.25 1.55
N ALA A 130 -6.57 -7.53 1.72
CA ALA A 130 -7.61 -6.61 2.18
C ALA A 130 -8.04 -6.88 3.62
N GLY A 131 -8.87 -5.99 4.18
CA GLY A 131 -9.39 -6.10 5.55
C GLY A 131 -8.37 -5.67 6.62
N GLY A 132 -7.26 -5.05 6.24
CA GLY A 132 -6.24 -4.55 7.16
C GLY A 132 -5.64 -5.66 8.03
N THR A 133 -5.59 -5.45 9.35
CA THR A 133 -5.18 -6.46 10.33
C THR A 133 -6.31 -7.41 10.73
N GLY A 134 -7.57 -7.13 10.34
CA GLY A 134 -8.77 -7.78 10.85
C GLY A 134 -9.25 -7.22 12.20
N ASN A 135 -8.52 -6.30 12.79
CA ASN A 135 -8.81 -5.71 14.09
C ASN A 135 -9.08 -4.20 13.99
N PRO A 136 -10.06 -3.66 14.73
CA PRO A 136 -10.26 -2.23 14.88
C PRO A 136 -9.03 -1.55 15.48
N TYR A 137 -8.98 -0.22 15.41
CA TYR A 137 -7.92 0.65 15.90
C TYR A 137 -6.60 0.62 15.14
N PHE A 138 -6.43 -0.27 14.17
CA PHE A 138 -5.27 -0.29 13.26
C PHE A 138 -5.59 0.40 11.94
N THR A 139 -4.59 1.03 11.37
CA THR A 139 -4.71 1.68 10.06
C THR A 139 -4.32 0.73 8.94
N THR A 140 -4.51 1.17 7.70
CA THR A 140 -4.01 0.47 6.51
C THR A 140 -2.48 0.40 6.51
N ASP A 141 -1.78 1.44 7.02
CA ASP A 141 -0.32 1.44 7.13
C ASP A 141 0.16 0.35 8.08
N SER A 142 -0.48 0.20 9.26
CA SER A 142 -0.21 -0.89 10.21
C SER A 142 -0.45 -2.26 9.59
N GLY A 143 -1.55 -2.42 8.84
CA GLY A 143 -1.82 -3.65 8.09
C GLY A 143 -0.75 -3.95 7.06
N ALA A 144 -0.31 -2.94 6.29
CA ALA A 144 0.73 -3.09 5.29
C ALA A 144 2.08 -3.51 5.90
N ALA A 145 2.50 -2.87 7.00
CA ALA A 145 3.73 -3.22 7.71
C ALA A 145 3.70 -4.68 8.20
N LEU A 146 2.60 -5.09 8.85
CA LEU A 146 2.41 -6.47 9.31
C LEU A 146 2.52 -7.47 8.15
N ARG A 147 1.78 -7.25 7.07
CA ARG A 147 1.77 -8.17 5.92
C ARG A 147 3.11 -8.20 5.19
N ALA A 148 3.82 -7.06 5.08
CA ALA A 148 5.16 -7.02 4.49
C ALA A 148 6.14 -7.94 5.25
N LEU A 149 6.13 -7.88 6.58
CA LEU A 149 6.95 -8.75 7.43
C LEU A 149 6.56 -10.22 7.28
N GLU A 150 5.26 -10.53 7.34
CA GLU A 150 4.75 -11.91 7.25
C GLU A 150 5.14 -12.60 5.93
N ILE A 151 5.01 -11.89 4.80
CA ILE A 151 5.33 -12.48 3.49
C ILE A 151 6.84 -12.46 3.17
N GLY A 152 7.66 -11.91 4.05
CA GLY A 152 9.10 -11.77 3.82
C GLY A 152 9.39 -10.86 2.63
N ALA A 153 8.77 -9.67 2.60
CA ALA A 153 9.08 -8.66 1.58
C ALA A 153 10.47 -8.05 1.81
N ASP A 154 11.17 -7.70 0.74
CA ASP A 154 12.47 -7.02 0.79
C ASP A 154 12.29 -5.53 1.11
N ALA A 155 11.12 -4.96 0.77
CA ALA A 155 10.76 -3.57 1.04
C ALA A 155 9.24 -3.38 1.07
N LEU A 156 8.80 -2.40 1.86
CA LEU A 156 7.45 -1.83 1.83
C LEU A 156 7.46 -0.59 0.94
N LEU A 157 6.81 -0.67 -0.22
CA LEU A 157 6.66 0.43 -1.16
C LEU A 157 5.40 1.22 -0.81
N LYS A 158 5.54 2.45 -0.34
CA LYS A 158 4.41 3.35 -0.06
C LYS A 158 4.17 4.26 -1.25
N GLY A 159 3.22 3.86 -2.11
CA GLY A 159 2.74 4.66 -3.22
C GLY A 159 1.84 5.81 -2.73
N THR A 160 2.25 7.02 -2.98
CA THR A 160 1.56 8.27 -2.59
C THR A 160 1.38 9.19 -3.79
N ARG A 161 0.87 10.40 -3.56
CA ARG A 161 0.82 11.48 -4.57
C ARG A 161 1.98 12.47 -4.45
N VAL A 162 2.84 12.29 -3.44
CA VAL A 162 4.08 13.05 -3.29
C VAL A 162 5.27 12.15 -3.57
N ASP A 163 6.34 12.72 -4.07
CA ASP A 163 7.49 11.99 -4.60
C ASP A 163 8.52 11.59 -3.54
N GLY A 164 8.20 11.72 -2.24
CA GLY A 164 9.09 11.30 -1.15
C GLY A 164 8.70 11.87 0.20
N VAL A 165 9.63 11.78 1.15
CA VAL A 165 9.55 12.38 2.48
C VAL A 165 10.28 13.71 2.48
N TYR A 166 9.67 14.73 3.10
CA TYR A 166 10.20 16.09 3.16
C TYR A 166 10.38 16.55 4.60
N THR A 167 11.21 17.58 4.80
CA THR A 167 11.42 18.23 6.10
C THR A 167 10.15 18.87 6.66
N ALA A 168 9.21 19.24 5.79
CA ALA A 168 7.89 19.76 6.10
C ALA A 168 6.91 19.38 4.98
N ASP A 169 5.64 19.74 5.10
CA ASP A 169 4.63 19.50 4.06
C ASP A 169 4.91 20.36 2.82
N PRO A 170 5.35 19.79 1.69
CA PRO A 170 5.73 20.56 0.50
C PRO A 170 4.54 21.30 -0.15
N GLU A 171 3.30 20.90 0.14
CA GLU A 171 2.11 21.59 -0.33
C GLU A 171 1.85 22.90 0.45
N LYS A 172 2.45 23.04 1.65
CA LYS A 172 2.26 24.20 2.54
C LYS A 172 3.51 25.02 2.73
N ASP A 173 4.68 24.39 2.63
CA ASP A 173 5.98 25.03 2.83
C ASP A 173 6.86 24.83 1.58
N PRO A 174 6.99 25.86 0.75
CA PRO A 174 7.85 25.81 -0.44
C PRO A 174 9.34 25.64 -0.14
N SER A 175 9.77 25.83 1.11
CA SER A 175 11.16 25.63 1.55
C SER A 175 11.44 24.19 1.98
N ALA A 176 10.42 23.31 1.99
CA ALA A 176 10.57 21.92 2.34
C ALA A 176 11.56 21.21 1.41
N VAL A 177 12.54 20.52 2.02
CA VAL A 177 13.57 19.77 1.30
C VAL A 177 13.26 18.30 1.35
N LYS A 178 13.34 17.63 0.20
CA LYS A 178 13.14 16.18 0.10
C LYS A 178 14.37 15.43 0.61
N TYR A 179 14.14 14.35 1.35
CA TYR A 179 15.17 13.39 1.69
C TYR A 179 15.31 12.33 0.58
N ASP A 180 16.52 12.03 0.18
CA ASP A 180 16.79 10.86 -0.67
C ASP A 180 16.83 9.59 0.18
N GLU A 181 17.49 9.66 1.35
CA GLU A 181 17.59 8.59 2.33
C GLU A 181 17.36 9.16 3.73
N LEU A 182 16.75 8.39 4.61
CA LEU A 182 16.36 8.80 5.95
C LEU A 182 16.38 7.60 6.88
N SER A 183 17.06 7.71 8.04
CA SER A 183 16.96 6.67 9.06
C SER A 183 15.63 6.72 9.80
N PHE A 184 15.17 5.57 10.34
CA PHE A 184 14.00 5.54 11.21
C PHE A 184 14.15 6.47 12.40
N ASP A 185 15.34 6.52 13.02
CA ASP A 185 15.60 7.36 14.19
C ASP A 185 15.49 8.84 13.84
N LYS A 186 16.08 9.26 12.73
CA LYS A 186 15.98 10.65 12.25
C LYS A 186 14.52 11.05 11.95
N ALA A 187 13.75 10.15 11.33
CA ALA A 187 12.34 10.40 11.08
C ALA A 187 11.53 10.59 12.38
N ILE A 188 11.87 9.85 13.44
CA ILE A 188 11.25 9.99 14.77
C ILE A 188 11.68 11.32 15.43
N GLU A 189 12.97 11.64 15.44
CA GLU A 189 13.50 12.90 15.99
C GLU A 189 12.81 14.11 15.36
N ASP A 190 12.74 14.14 14.05
CA ASP A 190 12.16 15.24 13.27
C ASP A 190 10.62 15.18 13.22
N ARG A 191 10.00 14.18 13.85
CA ARG A 191 8.53 13.97 13.88
C ARG A 191 7.90 13.93 12.49
N LEU A 192 8.61 13.35 11.52
CA LEU A 192 8.14 13.27 10.15
C LEU A 192 6.97 12.27 10.02
N LYS A 193 5.97 12.64 9.23
CA LYS A 193 4.77 11.84 9.04
C LYS A 193 4.92 10.87 7.86
N VAL A 194 5.80 9.88 7.99
CA VAL A 194 5.98 8.85 6.95
C VAL A 194 4.81 7.87 6.97
N MET A 195 4.49 7.31 8.14
CA MET A 195 3.39 6.38 8.41
C MET A 195 2.84 6.65 9.80
N ASP A 196 1.77 5.93 10.21
CA ASP A 196 1.39 5.94 11.62
C ASP A 196 2.45 5.28 12.51
N GLN A 197 2.44 5.61 13.81
CA GLN A 197 3.47 5.17 14.73
C GLN A 197 3.56 3.64 14.88
N THR A 198 2.43 2.93 14.81
CA THR A 198 2.39 1.47 14.92
C THR A 198 3.07 0.83 13.72
N ALA A 199 2.73 1.27 12.51
CA ALA A 199 3.35 0.80 11.27
C ALA A 199 4.85 1.08 11.26
N PHE A 200 5.23 2.28 11.71
CA PHE A 200 6.62 2.72 11.72
C PHE A 200 7.47 1.90 12.70
N ALA A 201 6.94 1.63 13.91
CA ALA A 201 7.59 0.78 14.89
C ALA A 201 7.78 -0.66 14.37
N LEU A 202 6.74 -1.24 13.76
CA LEU A 202 6.83 -2.58 13.16
C LEU A 202 7.91 -2.66 12.08
N CYS A 203 7.97 -1.68 11.17
CA CYS A 203 8.99 -1.66 10.12
C CYS A 203 10.40 -1.51 10.70
N ARG A 204 10.59 -0.64 11.70
CA ARG A 204 11.88 -0.43 12.37
C ARG A 204 12.35 -1.70 13.07
N GLU A 205 11.50 -2.32 13.90
CA GLU A 205 11.84 -3.54 14.66
C GLU A 205 12.09 -4.73 13.72
N GLY A 206 11.33 -4.82 12.62
CA GLY A 206 11.48 -5.87 11.62
C GLY A 206 12.58 -5.59 10.58
N ASN A 207 13.34 -4.51 10.69
CA ASN A 207 14.31 -4.05 9.67
C ASN A 207 13.72 -4.02 8.26
N MET A 208 12.44 -3.61 8.14
CA MET A 208 11.72 -3.50 6.88
C MET A 208 11.93 -2.11 6.28
N PRO A 209 12.71 -1.95 5.20
CA PRO A 209 12.88 -0.65 4.57
C PRO A 209 11.56 -0.18 3.95
N ILE A 210 11.30 1.13 4.04
CA ILE A 210 10.14 1.77 3.44
C ILE A 210 10.61 2.68 2.32
N ILE A 211 10.00 2.57 1.15
CA ILE A 211 10.24 3.50 0.05
C ILE A 211 8.96 4.30 -0.21
N VAL A 212 9.03 5.60 0.01
CA VAL A 212 7.93 6.53 -0.25
C VAL A 212 8.13 7.17 -1.62
N PHE A 213 7.17 7.03 -2.52
CA PHE A 213 7.31 7.51 -3.88
C PHE A 213 5.96 7.92 -4.50
N ASP A 214 6.00 8.73 -5.55
CA ASP A 214 4.80 9.11 -6.31
C ASP A 214 4.40 7.97 -7.26
N MET A 215 3.29 7.30 -6.94
CA MET A 215 2.71 6.22 -7.74
C MET A 215 1.93 6.75 -8.96
N ASN A 216 1.55 8.02 -8.98
CA ASN A 216 0.82 8.61 -10.10
C ASN A 216 1.74 8.93 -11.28
N GLN A 217 3.03 9.03 -11.05
CA GLN A 217 4.00 9.24 -12.11
C GLN A 217 4.32 7.90 -12.80
N LYS A 218 3.89 7.78 -14.06
CA LYS A 218 4.08 6.58 -14.87
C LYS A 218 5.55 6.19 -14.96
N GLY A 219 5.82 4.91 -14.75
CA GLY A 219 7.16 4.31 -14.79
C GLY A 219 7.92 4.33 -13.46
N ASN A 220 7.47 5.02 -12.43
CA ASN A 220 8.18 5.07 -11.15
C ASN A 220 8.30 3.69 -10.49
N LEU A 221 7.25 2.88 -10.50
CA LEU A 221 7.33 1.52 -9.97
C LEU A 221 8.34 0.68 -10.76
N THR A 222 8.32 0.79 -12.09
CA THR A 222 9.28 0.09 -12.96
C THR A 222 10.73 0.54 -12.70
N LYS A 223 10.98 1.83 -12.46
CA LYS A 223 12.30 2.35 -12.10
C LYS A 223 12.79 1.79 -10.77
N LEU A 224 11.93 1.77 -9.75
CA LEU A 224 12.24 1.16 -8.44
C LEU A 224 12.64 -0.32 -8.59
N VAL A 225 11.90 -1.08 -9.39
CA VAL A 225 12.22 -2.50 -9.68
C VAL A 225 13.61 -2.64 -10.30
N LYS A 226 14.02 -1.69 -11.14
CA LYS A 226 15.35 -1.67 -11.75
C LYS A 226 16.47 -1.18 -10.81
N GLY A 227 16.13 -0.76 -9.60
CA GLY A 227 17.08 -0.23 -8.62
C GLY A 227 17.44 1.25 -8.84
N GLU A 228 16.67 1.96 -9.64
CA GLU A 228 16.84 3.41 -9.79
C GLU A 228 16.36 4.12 -8.51
N LYS A 229 17.04 5.19 -8.13
CA LYS A 229 16.66 6.00 -6.97
C LYS A 229 15.39 6.80 -7.30
N VAL A 230 14.26 6.35 -6.77
CA VAL A 230 12.96 7.03 -6.88
C VAL A 230 12.38 7.18 -5.48
N GLY A 231 11.97 8.39 -5.14
CA GLY A 231 11.36 8.65 -3.84
C GLY A 231 12.37 8.83 -2.71
N THR A 232 11.97 8.47 -1.50
CA THR A 232 12.79 8.48 -0.28
C THR A 232 12.88 7.07 0.29
N LEU A 233 14.09 6.58 0.54
CA LEU A 233 14.35 5.35 1.26
C LEU A 233 14.41 5.63 2.77
N VAL A 234 13.56 4.97 3.57
CA VAL A 234 13.61 4.99 5.03
C VAL A 234 14.11 3.62 5.51
N HIS A 235 15.17 3.62 6.29
CA HIS A 235 15.85 2.39 6.74
C HIS A 235 16.43 2.52 8.15
N VAL A 236 17.02 1.46 8.69
CA VAL A 236 17.74 1.43 9.97
C VAL A 236 19.07 2.15 9.85
#